data_fb6954c735be21fb12e87667afa72879
#
_entry.id   fb6954c735be21fb12e87667afa72879
#
_cell.length_a   1.000
_cell.length_b   1.000
_cell.length_c   1.000
_cell.angle_alpha   90.00
_cell.angle_beta   90.00
_cell.angle_gamma   90.00
#
_symmetry.space_group_name_H-M   'P 1'
#
loop_
_entity.id
_entity.type
_entity.pdbx_description
1 polymer ?
#
loop_
_entity_poly.entity_id
_entity_poly.type
_entity_poly.pdbx_seq_one_letter_code
_entity_poly.pdbx_strand_id
1 'polypeptide(L)'
;PTKPAPVPMPKGTGPRHLRFNRAGDRVYLLGELDAQVHVLSFDAASGDMALLQTLPTLPARFAGTAWGADLHLSPDGRWLYTSERNSHTVAGFAVAADSGLLSPVGHWPVQSQPRGFALTEQGQHLLVAGRTSHAVGLHAVDLATGALTLLAEHAVGQNPNWITTLTLP
;
A
#
# COMPACT_ATOMS: atom_id res chain seq x y z
N PRO A 1 -1.42 -33.17 4.40
CA PRO A 1 -1.31 -31.80 4.91
C PRO A 1 -2.70 -31.33 5.34
N THR A 2 -2.87 -30.96 6.58
CA THR A 2 -4.09 -30.33 7.09
C THR A 2 -4.24 -28.97 6.38
N LYS A 3 -5.43 -28.67 5.88
CA LYS A 3 -5.71 -27.39 5.27
C LYS A 3 -5.60 -26.29 6.34
N PRO A 4 -4.83 -25.20 6.14
CA PRO A 4 -4.73 -24.12 7.13
C PRO A 4 -6.13 -23.52 7.39
N ALA A 5 -6.34 -23.10 8.65
CA ALA A 5 -7.61 -22.48 9.03
C ALA A 5 -7.78 -21.11 8.35
N PRO A 6 -9.00 -20.73 7.95
CA PRO A 6 -9.26 -19.37 7.48
C PRO A 6 -8.92 -18.33 8.57
N VAL A 7 -8.28 -17.23 8.18
CA VAL A 7 -8.05 -16.11 9.10
C VAL A 7 -9.32 -15.27 9.20
N PRO A 8 -9.94 -15.14 10.37
CA PRO A 8 -11.09 -14.29 10.53
C PRO A 8 -10.66 -12.81 10.47
N MET A 9 -11.18 -12.08 9.50
CA MET A 9 -11.00 -10.64 9.40
C MET A 9 -12.21 -9.90 9.98
N PRO A 10 -12.05 -8.65 10.45
CA PRO A 10 -13.19 -7.84 10.89
C PRO A 10 -14.27 -7.75 9.79
N LYS A 11 -15.54 -7.75 10.22
CA LYS A 11 -16.66 -7.62 9.27
C LYS A 11 -16.57 -6.28 8.52
N GLY A 12 -16.66 -6.33 7.20
CA GLY A 12 -16.61 -5.13 6.35
C GLY A 12 -15.22 -4.78 5.85
N THR A 13 -14.17 -5.54 6.17
CA THR A 13 -12.80 -5.30 5.67
C THR A 13 -12.74 -5.33 4.13
N GLY A 14 -13.36 -6.31 3.48
CA GLY A 14 -13.20 -6.49 2.04
C GLY A 14 -11.72 -6.68 1.65
N PRO A 15 -11.07 -7.79 2.06
CA PRO A 15 -9.67 -8.06 1.73
C PRO A 15 -9.40 -7.92 0.23
N ARG A 16 -8.39 -7.10 -0.15
CA ARG A 16 -8.17 -6.76 -1.56
C ARG A 16 -6.79 -7.14 -2.06
N HIS A 17 -5.74 -6.44 -1.61
CA HIS A 17 -4.36 -6.71 -1.99
C HIS A 17 -3.53 -7.09 -0.78
N LEU A 18 -2.54 -7.94 -0.99
CA LEU A 18 -1.59 -8.33 0.05
C LEU A 18 -0.15 -8.35 -0.50
N ARG A 19 0.80 -8.18 0.40
CA ARG A 19 2.25 -8.35 0.15
C ARG A 19 2.89 -9.07 1.32
N PHE A 20 3.82 -9.97 1.00
CA PHE A 20 4.72 -10.53 2.00
C PHE A 20 5.87 -9.57 2.27
N ASN A 21 6.39 -9.58 3.49
CA ASN A 21 7.70 -8.98 3.75
C ASN A 21 8.80 -9.84 3.10
N ARG A 22 10.04 -9.32 3.11
CA ARG A 22 11.18 -10.02 2.50
C ARG A 22 11.53 -11.35 3.18
N ALA A 23 11.30 -11.46 4.50
CA ALA A 23 11.53 -12.68 5.26
C ALA A 23 10.47 -13.76 4.99
N GLY A 24 9.31 -13.38 4.45
CA GLY A 24 8.20 -14.29 4.16
C GLY A 24 7.43 -14.75 5.41
N ASP A 25 7.55 -14.03 6.52
CA ASP A 25 6.92 -14.36 7.81
C ASP A 25 5.85 -13.32 8.24
N ARG A 26 5.66 -12.26 7.45
CA ARG A 26 4.61 -11.25 7.61
C ARG A 26 3.85 -11.03 6.32
N VAL A 27 2.55 -10.81 6.46
CA VAL A 27 1.65 -10.42 5.37
C VAL A 27 1.04 -9.08 5.72
N TYR A 28 1.11 -8.15 4.79
CA TYR A 28 0.40 -6.87 4.84
C TYR A 28 -0.81 -6.96 3.92
N LEU A 29 -1.99 -6.84 4.49
CA LEU A 29 -3.27 -6.96 3.79
C LEU A 29 -4.00 -5.61 3.83
N LEU A 30 -4.41 -5.12 2.67
CA LEU A 30 -5.24 -3.92 2.58
C LEU A 30 -6.72 -4.31 2.44
N GLY A 31 -7.56 -3.74 3.31
CA GLY A 31 -9.00 -3.78 3.19
C GLY A 31 -9.51 -2.72 2.21
N GLU A 32 -10.37 -3.12 1.27
CA GLU A 32 -10.99 -2.20 0.32
C GLU A 32 -12.07 -1.36 0.99
N LEU A 33 -12.91 -1.98 1.83
CA LEU A 33 -14.14 -1.38 2.33
C LEU A 33 -13.96 -0.62 3.66
N ASP A 34 -12.90 -0.93 4.40
CA ASP A 34 -12.57 -0.26 5.66
C ASP A 34 -11.33 0.65 5.56
N ALA A 35 -10.60 0.59 4.43
CA ALA A 35 -9.33 1.29 4.22
C ALA A 35 -8.38 1.13 5.40
N GLN A 36 -8.21 -0.10 5.87
CA GLN A 36 -7.25 -0.46 6.91
C GLN A 36 -6.16 -1.36 6.33
N VAL A 37 -4.95 -1.22 6.85
CA VAL A 37 -3.87 -2.16 6.63
C VAL A 37 -3.75 -3.09 7.84
N HIS A 38 -3.74 -4.39 7.56
CA HIS A 38 -3.64 -5.45 8.56
C HIS A 38 -2.29 -6.13 8.42
N VAL A 39 -1.58 -6.28 9.53
CA VAL A 39 -0.35 -7.07 9.60
C VAL A 39 -0.69 -8.43 10.17
N LEU A 40 -0.33 -9.50 9.44
CA LEU A 40 -0.51 -10.86 9.90
C LEU A 40 0.85 -11.55 10.00
N SER A 41 0.99 -12.45 10.98
CA SER A 41 2.06 -13.45 10.94
C SER A 41 1.77 -14.47 9.85
N PHE A 42 2.81 -15.10 9.33
CA PHE A 42 2.69 -16.22 8.41
C PHE A 42 3.73 -17.29 8.75
N ASP A 43 3.27 -18.51 8.96
CA ASP A 43 4.12 -19.68 9.11
C ASP A 43 4.14 -20.45 7.79
N ALA A 44 5.29 -20.42 7.09
CA ALA A 44 5.44 -21.07 5.81
C ALA A 44 5.37 -22.61 5.87
N ALA A 45 5.59 -23.22 7.04
CA ALA A 45 5.54 -24.68 7.20
C ALA A 45 4.11 -25.20 7.33
N SER A 46 3.26 -24.49 8.09
CA SER A 46 1.87 -24.87 8.32
C SER A 46 0.89 -24.14 7.39
N GLY A 47 1.28 -22.95 6.88
CA GLY A 47 0.40 -22.01 6.17
C GLY A 47 -0.48 -21.19 7.12
N ASP A 48 -0.28 -21.28 8.43
CA ASP A 48 -1.08 -20.57 9.41
C ASP A 48 -0.77 -19.08 9.42
N MET A 49 -1.79 -18.28 9.67
CA MET A 49 -1.72 -16.82 9.80
C MET A 49 -2.47 -16.38 11.06
N ALA A 50 -1.98 -15.31 11.68
CA ALA A 50 -2.68 -14.65 12.80
C ALA A 50 -2.60 -13.13 12.64
N LEU A 51 -3.69 -12.44 12.94
CA LEU A 51 -3.73 -10.97 12.93
C LEU A 51 -2.89 -10.42 14.10
N LEU A 52 -1.92 -9.56 13.80
CA LEU A 52 -1.02 -8.94 14.77
C LEU A 52 -1.34 -7.47 15.01
N GLN A 53 -1.69 -6.72 13.94
CA GLN A 53 -1.88 -5.28 14.00
C GLN A 53 -2.88 -4.83 12.96
N THR A 54 -3.59 -3.75 13.24
CA THR A 54 -4.49 -3.06 12.29
C THR A 54 -4.30 -1.56 12.43
N LEU A 55 -4.08 -0.86 11.31
CA LEU A 55 -3.89 0.59 11.26
C LEU A 55 -4.76 1.21 10.17
N PRO A 56 -5.31 2.44 10.41
CA PRO A 56 -6.02 3.18 9.37
C PRO A 56 -5.07 3.68 8.29
N THR A 57 -5.54 3.66 7.04
CA THR A 57 -4.84 4.24 5.89
C THR A 57 -5.44 5.58 5.45
N LEU A 58 -6.53 5.99 6.05
CA LEU A 58 -7.20 7.26 5.81
C LEU A 58 -6.61 8.39 6.66
N PRO A 59 -6.52 9.62 6.12
CA PRO A 59 -6.20 10.79 6.94
C PRO A 59 -7.24 10.97 8.06
N ALA A 60 -6.80 11.36 9.27
CA ALA A 60 -7.65 11.44 10.47
C ALA A 60 -8.89 12.36 10.33
N ARG A 61 -8.85 13.33 9.41
CA ARG A 61 -9.96 14.27 9.16
C ARG A 61 -10.83 13.89 7.96
N PHE A 62 -10.56 12.77 7.31
CA PHE A 62 -11.37 12.32 6.18
C PHE A 62 -12.71 11.78 6.68
N ALA A 63 -13.81 12.32 6.16
CA ALA A 63 -15.18 11.97 6.58
C ALA A 63 -15.98 11.25 5.47
N GLY A 64 -15.31 10.84 4.38
CA GLY A 64 -15.95 10.12 3.28
C GLY A 64 -16.01 8.61 3.49
N THR A 65 -16.58 7.92 2.52
CA THR A 65 -16.60 6.46 2.49
C THR A 65 -15.20 5.93 2.16
N ALA A 66 -14.75 4.95 2.92
CA ALA A 66 -13.48 4.24 2.67
C ALA A 66 -13.52 3.49 1.34
N TRP A 67 -12.43 3.55 0.58
CA TRP A 67 -12.27 2.81 -0.66
C TRP A 67 -10.78 2.52 -0.96
N GLY A 68 -10.16 1.70 -0.13
CA GLY A 68 -8.76 1.28 -0.26
C GLY A 68 -8.47 0.66 -1.63
N ALA A 69 -7.27 0.86 -2.18
CA ALA A 69 -6.95 0.40 -3.52
C ALA A 69 -5.71 -0.48 -3.61
N ASP A 70 -4.52 0.05 -3.52
CA ASP A 70 -3.30 -0.71 -3.78
C ASP A 70 -2.34 -0.65 -2.60
N LEU A 71 -1.39 -1.58 -2.57
CA LEU A 71 -0.45 -1.73 -1.47
C LEU A 71 0.88 -2.27 -2.00
N HIS A 72 1.98 -1.58 -1.70
CA HIS A 72 3.34 -1.99 -2.06
C HIS A 72 4.34 -1.73 -0.94
N LEU A 73 5.28 -2.68 -0.78
CA LEU A 73 6.50 -2.50 0.00
C LEU A 73 7.58 -1.84 -0.87
N SER A 74 8.41 -0.99 -0.24
CA SER A 74 9.66 -0.55 -0.87
C SER A 74 10.59 -1.76 -1.10
N PRO A 75 11.46 -1.71 -2.10
CA PRO A 75 12.36 -2.82 -2.43
C PRO A 75 13.30 -3.22 -1.28
N ASP A 76 13.66 -2.26 -0.42
CA ASP A 76 14.46 -2.50 0.80
C ASP A 76 13.63 -3.03 1.98
N GLY A 77 12.30 -3.05 1.85
CA GLY A 77 11.37 -3.52 2.88
C GLY A 77 11.13 -2.57 4.05
N ARG A 78 11.68 -1.35 4.02
CA ARG A 78 11.56 -0.40 5.14
C ARG A 78 10.28 0.42 5.14
N TRP A 79 9.63 0.55 3.98
CA TRP A 79 8.43 1.37 3.82
C TRP A 79 7.30 0.57 3.19
N LEU A 80 6.11 0.74 3.70
CA LEU A 80 4.87 0.25 3.09
C LEU A 80 4.03 1.45 2.68
N TYR A 81 3.50 1.42 1.45
CA TYR A 81 2.57 2.44 0.95
C TYR A 81 1.24 1.83 0.60
N THR A 82 0.16 2.57 0.83
CA THR A 82 -1.20 2.19 0.42
C THR A 82 -1.88 3.36 -0.25
N SER A 83 -2.67 3.12 -1.30
CA SER A 83 -3.48 4.15 -1.94
C SER A 83 -4.95 4.04 -1.53
N GLU A 84 -5.61 5.20 -1.43
CA GLU A 84 -7.02 5.30 -1.10
C GLU A 84 -7.73 6.24 -2.08
N ARG A 85 -8.82 5.72 -2.70
CA ARG A 85 -9.44 6.33 -3.89
C ARG A 85 -10.29 7.55 -3.59
N ASN A 86 -10.99 7.59 -2.47
CA ASN A 86 -11.92 8.67 -2.15
C ASN A 86 -11.25 9.83 -1.42
N SER A 87 -10.22 9.58 -0.64
CA SER A 87 -9.39 10.64 -0.04
C SER A 87 -8.35 11.19 -1.01
N HIS A 88 -8.10 10.50 -2.14
CA HIS A 88 -7.05 10.85 -3.12
C HIS A 88 -5.67 10.92 -2.47
N THR A 89 -5.35 9.97 -1.59
CA THR A 89 -4.07 9.95 -0.87
C THR A 89 -3.32 8.65 -1.05
N VAL A 90 -2.01 8.73 -0.82
CA VAL A 90 -1.17 7.61 -0.45
C VAL A 90 -0.79 7.76 1.01
N ALA A 91 -0.99 6.71 1.79
CA ALA A 91 -0.50 6.61 3.16
C ALA A 91 0.81 5.83 3.17
N GLY A 92 1.77 6.26 4.01
CA GLY A 92 3.05 5.60 4.19
C GLY A 92 3.25 5.14 5.63
N PHE A 93 3.92 4.01 5.79
CA PHE A 93 4.23 3.38 7.07
C PHE A 93 5.69 2.93 7.08
N ALA A 94 6.37 3.16 8.21
CA ALA A 94 7.65 2.53 8.49
C ALA A 94 7.43 1.08 8.93
N VAL A 95 8.26 0.18 8.43
CA VAL A 95 8.25 -1.24 8.78
C VAL A 95 9.38 -1.50 9.77
N ALA A 96 9.05 -1.96 10.96
CA ALA A 96 10.04 -2.34 11.96
C ALA A 96 10.84 -3.56 11.51
N ALA A 97 12.16 -3.46 11.51
CA ALA A 97 13.04 -4.49 10.94
C ALA A 97 12.99 -5.82 11.70
N ASP A 98 12.74 -5.78 13.00
CA ASP A 98 12.70 -6.95 13.89
C ASP A 98 11.34 -7.65 13.94
N SER A 99 10.26 -6.86 13.96
CA SER A 99 8.90 -7.37 14.16
C SER A 99 8.04 -7.38 12.90
N GLY A 100 8.39 -6.56 11.90
CA GLY A 100 7.56 -6.32 10.72
C GLY A 100 6.30 -5.50 11.02
N LEU A 101 6.14 -4.97 12.23
CA LEU A 101 5.01 -4.11 12.58
C LEU A 101 5.16 -2.72 11.93
N LEU A 102 4.03 -2.06 11.76
CA LEU A 102 3.94 -0.79 11.05
C LEU A 102 3.82 0.39 12.01
N SER A 103 4.47 1.51 11.66
CA SER A 103 4.27 2.81 12.30
C SER A 103 3.91 3.85 11.24
N PRO A 104 2.84 4.67 11.43
CA PRO A 104 2.44 5.67 10.45
C PRO A 104 3.56 6.70 10.23
N VAL A 105 3.80 7.04 8.96
CA VAL A 105 4.74 8.12 8.55
C VAL A 105 3.96 9.35 8.13
N GLY A 106 2.97 9.20 7.25
CA GLY A 106 2.18 10.32 6.76
C GLY A 106 1.17 9.94 5.69
N HIS A 107 0.47 10.98 5.22
CA HIS A 107 -0.47 10.90 4.10
C HIS A 107 -0.12 12.02 3.11
N TRP A 108 -0.06 11.68 1.83
CA TRP A 108 0.25 12.65 0.77
C TRP A 108 -0.89 12.68 -0.24
N PRO A 109 -1.39 13.89 -0.57
CA PRO A 109 -2.29 14.05 -1.70
C PRO A 109 -1.62 13.59 -2.98
N VAL A 110 -2.35 12.85 -3.80
CA VAL A 110 -1.88 12.33 -5.08
C VAL A 110 -2.96 12.53 -6.16
N GLN A 111 -2.77 11.98 -7.35
CA GLN A 111 -3.70 12.03 -8.47
C GLN A 111 -5.08 11.47 -8.09
N SER A 112 -6.14 12.07 -8.64
CA SER A 112 -7.53 11.73 -8.27
C SER A 112 -7.89 10.27 -8.53
N GLN A 113 -8.48 9.63 -7.55
CA GLN A 113 -8.81 8.20 -7.51
C GLN A 113 -7.60 7.28 -7.81
N PRO A 114 -6.57 7.29 -6.96
CA PRO A 114 -5.36 6.50 -7.15
C PRO A 114 -5.67 5.01 -6.99
N ARG A 115 -5.91 4.31 -8.13
CA ARG A 115 -6.30 2.90 -8.09
C ARG A 115 -5.11 1.95 -8.10
N GLY A 116 -4.06 2.31 -8.82
CA GLY A 116 -2.81 1.55 -8.86
C GLY A 116 -1.61 2.49 -8.77
N PHE A 117 -0.54 2.04 -8.17
CA PHE A 117 0.73 2.73 -8.14
C PHE A 117 1.89 1.71 -8.20
N ALA A 118 3.09 2.18 -8.50
CA ALA A 118 4.28 1.34 -8.51
C ALA A 118 5.47 2.10 -7.94
N LEU A 119 6.36 1.38 -7.28
CA LEU A 119 7.68 1.87 -6.91
C LEU A 119 8.69 1.48 -7.99
N THR A 120 9.69 2.32 -8.24
CA THR A 120 10.84 1.95 -9.06
C THR A 120 11.68 0.88 -8.36
N GLU A 121 12.50 0.17 -9.11
CA GLU A 121 13.32 -0.93 -8.61
C GLU A 121 14.26 -0.52 -7.46
N GLN A 122 14.79 0.72 -7.51
CA GLN A 122 15.63 1.28 -6.44
C GLN A 122 14.81 1.93 -5.31
N GLY A 123 13.48 1.99 -5.43
CA GLY A 123 12.59 2.58 -4.44
C GLY A 123 12.64 4.11 -4.35
N GLN A 124 13.38 4.80 -5.21
CA GLN A 124 13.57 6.27 -5.17
C GLN A 124 12.37 7.04 -5.70
N HIS A 125 11.49 6.40 -6.47
CA HIS A 125 10.31 7.02 -7.03
C HIS A 125 9.08 6.14 -6.85
N LEU A 126 7.95 6.81 -6.73
CA LEU A 126 6.62 6.22 -6.69
C LEU A 126 5.77 6.88 -7.78
N LEU A 127 5.18 6.08 -8.65
CA LEU A 127 4.31 6.53 -9.73
C LEU A 127 2.87 6.17 -9.39
N VAL A 128 1.95 7.14 -9.48
CA VAL A 128 0.55 6.97 -9.12
C VAL A 128 -0.34 7.19 -10.32
N ALA A 129 -1.17 6.20 -10.66
CA ALA A 129 -2.18 6.32 -11.71
C ALA A 129 -3.49 6.87 -11.13
N GLY A 130 -3.82 8.11 -11.45
CA GLY A 130 -5.07 8.77 -11.07
C GLY A 130 -6.18 8.51 -12.06
N ARG A 131 -7.12 7.65 -11.69
CA ARG A 131 -8.18 7.19 -12.60
C ARG A 131 -9.03 8.35 -13.15
N THR A 132 -9.44 9.29 -12.32
CA THR A 132 -10.33 10.39 -12.70
C THR A 132 -9.59 11.68 -13.05
N SER A 133 -8.31 11.81 -12.71
CA SER A 133 -7.46 12.89 -13.21
C SER A 133 -6.87 12.60 -14.59
N HIS A 134 -6.97 11.34 -15.08
CA HIS A 134 -6.39 10.94 -16.36
C HIS A 134 -4.89 11.26 -16.46
N ALA A 135 -4.19 11.10 -15.34
CA ALA A 135 -2.80 11.48 -15.20
C ALA A 135 -2.01 10.46 -14.39
N VAL A 136 -0.71 10.46 -14.61
CA VAL A 136 0.26 9.74 -13.75
C VAL A 136 1.12 10.77 -13.05
N GLY A 137 1.16 10.69 -11.71
CA GLY A 137 2.06 11.49 -10.88
C GLY A 137 3.35 10.73 -10.61
N LEU A 138 4.48 11.42 -10.77
CA LEU A 138 5.80 10.97 -10.37
C LEU A 138 6.15 11.64 -9.04
N HIS A 139 6.41 10.84 -8.01
CA HIS A 139 6.80 11.31 -6.69
C HIS A 139 8.21 10.81 -6.34
N ALA A 140 9.04 11.67 -5.77
CA ALA A 140 10.26 11.24 -5.11
C ALA A 140 9.92 10.60 -3.77
N VAL A 141 10.64 9.55 -3.42
CA VAL A 141 10.63 8.91 -2.10
C VAL A 141 11.89 9.32 -1.36
N ASP A 142 11.75 9.98 -0.23
CA ASP A 142 12.87 10.18 0.69
C ASP A 142 13.19 8.82 1.35
N LEU A 143 14.30 8.23 0.97
CA LEU A 143 14.71 6.92 1.46
C LEU A 143 15.02 6.89 2.97
N ALA A 144 15.28 8.04 3.60
CA ALA A 144 15.54 8.11 5.03
C ALA A 144 14.26 8.21 5.88
N THR A 145 13.23 8.87 5.35
CA THR A 145 12.00 9.19 6.10
C THR A 145 10.75 8.51 5.54
N GLY A 146 10.80 7.98 4.32
CA GLY A 146 9.63 7.43 3.61
C GLY A 146 8.66 8.49 3.07
N ALA A 147 9.01 9.79 3.18
CA ALA A 147 8.15 10.88 2.73
C ALA A 147 8.07 10.95 1.20
N LEU A 148 6.91 11.39 0.69
CA LEU A 148 6.68 11.58 -0.74
C LEU A 148 6.67 13.06 -1.11
N THR A 149 7.31 13.39 -2.24
CA THR A 149 7.28 14.74 -2.84
C THR A 149 6.91 14.64 -4.30
N LEU A 150 5.84 15.31 -4.73
CA LEU A 150 5.46 15.35 -6.15
C LEU A 150 6.55 16.05 -6.97
N LEU A 151 7.06 15.39 -8.00
CA LEU A 151 8.04 15.91 -8.94
C LEU A 151 7.40 16.39 -10.25
N ALA A 152 6.48 15.59 -10.79
CA ALA A 152 5.83 15.86 -12.07
C ALA A 152 4.48 15.16 -12.16
N GLU A 153 3.61 15.71 -13.00
CA GLU A 153 2.37 15.07 -13.41
C GLU A 153 2.29 15.03 -14.92
N HIS A 154 1.90 13.88 -15.48
CA HIS A 154 1.79 13.67 -16.92
C HIS A 154 0.40 13.20 -17.28
N ALA A 155 -0.25 13.91 -18.19
CA ALA A 155 -1.52 13.49 -18.77
C ALA A 155 -1.33 12.19 -19.56
N VAL A 156 -2.27 11.25 -19.38
CA VAL A 156 -2.27 9.95 -20.08
C VAL A 156 -3.65 9.67 -20.65
N GLY A 157 -3.87 8.47 -21.19
CA GLY A 157 -5.20 8.04 -21.65
C GLY A 157 -6.24 8.03 -20.52
N GLN A 158 -7.52 7.93 -20.90
CA GLN A 158 -8.63 7.97 -19.95
C GLN A 158 -8.62 6.78 -19.00
N ASN A 159 -8.96 7.05 -17.74
CA ASN A 159 -9.13 6.06 -16.67
C ASN A 159 -7.92 5.11 -16.46
N PRO A 160 -6.68 5.61 -16.36
CA PRO A 160 -5.55 4.75 -16.04
C PRO A 160 -5.80 4.08 -14.66
N ASN A 161 -5.61 2.78 -14.59
CA ASN A 161 -5.97 2.03 -13.38
C ASN A 161 -4.89 1.03 -12.92
N TRP A 162 -3.85 0.88 -13.71
CA TRP A 162 -2.71 0.02 -13.39
C TRP A 162 -1.43 0.64 -13.91
N ILE A 163 -0.34 0.47 -13.16
CA ILE A 163 1.00 0.92 -13.55
C ILE A 163 2.02 -0.12 -13.12
N THR A 164 3.04 -0.31 -13.93
CA THR A 164 4.19 -1.15 -13.61
C THR A 164 5.46 -0.49 -14.12
N THR A 165 6.56 -0.74 -13.46
CA THR A 165 7.89 -0.26 -13.85
C THR A 165 8.70 -1.42 -14.41
N LEU A 166 9.49 -1.14 -15.43
CA LEU A 166 10.45 -2.07 -16.02
C LEU A 166 11.81 -1.40 -16.05
N THR A 167 12.83 -2.11 -15.59
CA THR A 167 14.22 -1.69 -15.80
C THR A 167 14.66 -2.21 -17.15
N LEU A 168 15.08 -1.32 -18.02
CA LEU A 168 15.66 -1.70 -19.30
C LEU A 168 17.13 -2.05 -19.10
N PRO A 169 17.65 -3.06 -19.84
CA PRO A 169 19.06 -3.45 -19.78
C PRO A 169 20.01 -2.37 -20.28
#